data_25d31cfbdfb11a5852f5029fae8c44e6
#
_entry.id   25d31cfbdfb11a5852f5029fae8c44e6
#
_cell.length_a   1.000
_cell.length_b   1.000
_cell.length_c   1.000
_cell.angle_alpha   90.00
_cell.angle_beta   90.00
_cell.angle_gamma   90.00
#
_symmetry.space_group_name_H-M   'P 1'
#
loop_
_entity.id
_entity.type
_entity.pdbx_description
1 polymer ?
#
loop_
_entity_poly.entity_id
_entity_poly.type
_entity_poly.pdbx_seq_one_letter_code
_entity_poly.pdbx_strand_id
1 'polypeptide(L)'
;MNETPTVQSLFEALRDRLGLRWVSGKDHGANPLRGDQIQDPDVSLAGYLNLIHPHRIQVIGASEFAWPIWSSTRPSQYLVEHLQYHLGNLLAKKTTLHGVFMEIMGVGVLIAGDASIGKSELALELVARGHRLVADDAPEFARLAPDILNGRCPPMLEDFLEVRGLGILNIRSMFGDSAIKQNRNLRLIIRLEDMSDSQIRSIDRLQGSRATRTILGVDIPEITLPVAPGRNLAVLAEAAVRNHLLFLKGRDASAEFIARQTHFMDNASS
;
A
#
# COMPACT_ATOMS: atom_id res chain seq x y z
N MET A 1 -6.46 5.79 -18.36
CA MET A 1 -5.14 5.72 -19.06
C MET A 1 -4.19 6.54 -18.21
N ASN A 2 -3.21 5.91 -17.55
CA ASN A 2 -2.22 6.66 -16.81
C ASN A 2 -1.31 7.36 -17.82
N GLU A 3 -1.39 8.68 -17.89
CA GLU A 3 -0.47 9.48 -18.70
C GLU A 3 0.96 9.25 -18.21
N THR A 4 1.87 9.00 -19.14
CA THR A 4 3.29 8.83 -18.81
C THR A 4 3.79 10.15 -18.23
N PRO A 5 4.40 10.15 -17.02
CA PRO A 5 4.87 11.37 -16.40
C PRO A 5 5.93 12.06 -17.27
N THR A 6 5.82 13.38 -17.40
CA THR A 6 6.72 14.20 -18.22
C THR A 6 7.65 15.02 -17.36
N VAL A 7 8.69 15.56 -17.97
CA VAL A 7 9.62 16.51 -17.33
C VAL A 7 8.89 17.72 -16.75
N GLN A 8 7.90 18.24 -17.49
CA GLN A 8 7.09 19.38 -17.06
C GLN A 8 6.21 19.00 -15.86
N SER A 9 5.54 17.85 -15.90
CA SER A 9 4.68 17.41 -14.79
C SER A 9 5.49 17.22 -13.50
N LEU A 10 6.71 16.71 -13.58
CA LEU A 10 7.61 16.59 -12.44
C LEU A 10 8.05 17.97 -11.93
N PHE A 11 8.40 18.88 -12.83
CA PHE A 11 8.79 20.25 -12.46
C PHE A 11 7.67 20.98 -11.72
N GLU A 12 6.45 20.96 -12.26
CA GLU A 12 5.28 21.61 -11.67
C GLU A 12 4.93 21.02 -10.29
N ALA A 13 4.97 19.71 -10.16
CA ALA A 13 4.69 19.02 -8.89
C ALA A 13 5.69 19.34 -7.77
N LEU A 14 6.95 19.67 -8.13
CA LEU A 14 8.03 19.88 -7.15
C LEU A 14 8.55 21.30 -7.08
N ARG A 15 8.11 22.18 -7.99
CA ARG A 15 8.60 23.55 -8.13
C ARG A 15 8.69 24.30 -6.81
N ASP A 16 7.57 24.41 -6.11
CA ASP A 16 7.50 25.22 -4.89
C ASP A 16 8.19 24.51 -3.71
N ARG A 17 8.04 23.20 -3.62
CA ARG A 17 8.63 22.40 -2.54
C ARG A 17 10.15 22.38 -2.58
N LEU A 18 10.72 22.22 -3.78
CA LEU A 18 12.17 22.15 -3.98
C LEU A 18 12.79 23.47 -4.43
N GLY A 19 11.99 24.53 -4.61
CA GLY A 19 12.45 25.83 -5.09
C GLY A 19 13.06 25.75 -6.50
N LEU A 20 12.43 24.96 -7.40
CA LEU A 20 12.98 24.71 -8.73
C LEU A 20 12.77 25.91 -9.66
N ARG A 21 13.78 26.19 -10.49
CA ARG A 21 13.73 27.17 -11.58
C ARG A 21 14.28 26.53 -12.85
N TRP A 22 13.57 26.72 -13.97
CA TRP A 22 14.09 26.34 -15.30
C TRP A 22 15.29 27.19 -15.66
N VAL A 23 16.38 26.54 -16.05
CA VAL A 23 17.61 27.18 -16.55
C VAL A 23 17.66 27.07 -18.08
N SER A 24 17.37 25.88 -18.62
CA SER A 24 17.38 25.64 -20.08
C SER A 24 16.49 24.45 -20.44
N GLY A 25 16.29 24.23 -21.75
CA GLY A 25 15.56 23.08 -22.27
C GLY A 25 14.06 23.03 -21.94
N LYS A 26 13.40 24.17 -21.79
CA LYS A 26 11.97 24.26 -21.47
C LYS A 26 11.09 23.65 -22.58
N ASP A 27 11.54 23.72 -23.83
CA ASP A 27 10.82 23.14 -24.98
C ASP A 27 10.75 21.60 -24.93
N HIS A 28 11.57 20.97 -24.09
CA HIS A 28 11.56 19.54 -23.83
C HIS A 28 10.72 19.13 -22.62
N GLY A 29 9.88 20.00 -22.10
CA GLY A 29 9.01 19.72 -20.96
C GLY A 29 8.03 18.55 -21.19
N ALA A 30 7.60 18.33 -22.42
CA ALA A 30 6.71 17.22 -22.81
C ALA A 30 7.41 15.85 -22.88
N ASN A 31 8.74 15.76 -22.75
CA ASN A 31 9.47 14.50 -22.82
C ASN A 31 9.08 13.58 -21.66
N PRO A 32 8.82 12.28 -21.92
CA PRO A 32 8.46 11.32 -20.89
C PRO A 32 9.66 10.99 -20.00
N LEU A 33 9.41 10.83 -18.69
CA LEU A 33 10.37 10.31 -17.73
C LEU A 33 10.39 8.77 -17.82
N ARG A 34 11.59 8.17 -17.85
CA ARG A 34 11.77 6.72 -18.05
C ARG A 34 12.41 5.99 -16.88
N GLY A 35 12.81 6.67 -15.82
CA GLY A 35 13.47 6.04 -14.68
C GLY A 35 13.29 6.81 -13.39
N ASP A 36 13.39 6.11 -12.27
CA ASP A 36 13.25 6.60 -10.91
C ASP A 36 14.57 6.81 -10.17
N GLN A 37 15.69 6.50 -10.83
CA GLN A 37 17.02 6.64 -10.23
C GLN A 37 17.61 8.01 -10.51
N ILE A 38 18.16 8.62 -9.48
CA ILE A 38 19.04 9.78 -9.58
C ILE A 38 20.46 9.23 -9.64
N GLN A 39 21.15 9.52 -10.73
CA GLN A 39 22.50 9.01 -10.94
C GLN A 39 23.57 10.00 -10.51
N ASP A 40 24.75 9.45 -10.24
CA ASP A 40 25.98 10.21 -10.01
C ASP A 40 26.29 11.07 -11.25
N PRO A 41 26.79 12.31 -11.08
CA PRO A 41 27.04 13.28 -12.15
C PRO A 41 27.89 12.76 -13.32
N ASP A 42 28.66 11.72 -13.12
CA ASP A 42 29.57 11.20 -14.16
C ASP A 42 28.94 10.14 -15.09
N VAL A 43 27.71 9.73 -14.86
CA VAL A 43 27.02 8.71 -15.68
C VAL A 43 25.68 9.22 -16.18
N SER A 44 25.61 9.61 -17.45
CA SER A 44 24.36 10.06 -18.08
C SER A 44 23.64 8.91 -18.77
N LEU A 45 22.39 8.63 -18.34
CA LEU A 45 21.48 7.71 -18.99
C LEU A 45 20.20 8.44 -19.43
N ALA A 46 19.78 8.22 -20.68
CA ALA A 46 18.58 8.87 -21.22
C ALA A 46 17.33 8.54 -20.39
N GLY A 47 16.58 9.57 -20.01
CA GLY A 47 15.34 9.44 -19.24
C GLY A 47 15.50 9.50 -17.72
N TYR A 48 16.69 9.78 -17.20
CA TYR A 48 17.01 9.89 -15.79
C TYR A 48 17.27 11.33 -15.34
N LEU A 49 17.17 11.57 -14.04
CA LEU A 49 17.61 12.82 -13.41
C LEU A 49 19.08 12.68 -13.02
N ASN A 50 19.86 13.71 -13.32
CA ASN A 50 21.27 13.79 -12.97
C ASN A 50 21.58 15.08 -12.23
N LEU A 51 22.27 14.99 -11.09
CA LEU A 51 22.81 16.13 -10.36
C LEU A 51 24.20 16.46 -10.91
N ILE A 52 24.27 17.31 -11.95
CA ILE A 52 25.52 17.65 -12.62
C ILE A 52 26.36 18.71 -11.89
N HIS A 53 25.81 19.32 -10.83
CA HIS A 53 26.47 20.35 -10.02
C HIS A 53 25.73 20.51 -8.70
N PRO A 54 26.37 20.92 -7.59
CA PRO A 54 25.65 21.37 -6.41
C PRO A 54 24.56 22.36 -6.84
N HIS A 55 23.30 22.08 -6.53
CA HIS A 55 22.12 22.88 -6.87
C HIS A 55 21.64 22.83 -8.35
N ARG A 56 22.23 22.05 -9.23
CA ARG A 56 21.73 21.87 -10.60
C ARG A 56 21.28 20.43 -10.86
N ILE A 57 20.10 20.32 -11.44
CA ILE A 57 19.46 19.06 -11.79
C ILE A 57 19.33 19.04 -13.32
N GLN A 58 19.97 18.11 -13.97
CA GLN A 58 19.79 17.83 -15.39
C GLN A 58 18.77 16.71 -15.56
N VAL A 59 17.75 16.95 -16.36
CA VAL A 59 16.82 15.92 -16.78
C VAL A 59 17.24 15.39 -18.12
N ILE A 60 17.72 14.15 -18.15
CA ILE A 60 18.22 13.51 -19.36
C ILE A 60 17.02 12.94 -20.13
N GLY A 61 16.65 13.58 -21.23
CA GLY A 61 15.59 13.17 -22.14
C GLY A 61 16.08 12.57 -23.43
N ALA A 62 15.16 12.19 -24.31
CA ALA A 62 15.46 11.49 -25.56
C ALA A 62 16.09 12.34 -26.69
N SER A 63 16.39 13.62 -26.50
CA SER A 63 16.96 14.48 -27.53
C SER A 63 18.44 14.79 -27.27
N GLU A 64 19.27 14.62 -28.28
CA GLU A 64 20.73 14.72 -28.19
C GLU A 64 21.27 16.15 -28.01
N PHE A 65 20.44 17.22 -28.14
CA PHE A 65 20.97 18.57 -28.31
C PHE A 65 20.48 19.65 -27.34
N ALA A 66 19.44 19.43 -26.53
CA ALA A 66 18.99 20.39 -25.52
C ALA A 66 18.37 19.69 -24.31
N TRP A 67 19.10 19.72 -23.22
CA TRP A 67 18.68 19.04 -21.98
C TRP A 67 17.92 20.03 -21.10
N PRO A 68 16.78 19.62 -20.52
CA PRO A 68 16.16 20.36 -19.45
C PRO A 68 17.11 20.45 -18.25
N ILE A 69 17.43 21.67 -17.84
CA ILE A 69 18.25 21.92 -16.65
C ILE A 69 17.43 22.77 -15.69
N TRP A 70 17.37 22.32 -14.46
CA TRP A 70 16.77 23.08 -13.36
C TRP A 70 17.84 23.49 -12.36
N SER A 71 17.59 24.59 -11.66
CA SER A 71 18.38 25.01 -10.50
C SER A 71 17.50 25.01 -9.25
N SER A 72 18.14 24.83 -8.10
CA SER A 72 17.51 24.94 -6.79
C SER A 72 18.50 25.53 -5.79
N THR A 73 18.00 26.21 -4.76
CA THR A 73 18.78 26.70 -3.62
C THR A 73 18.86 25.67 -2.48
N ARG A 74 18.15 24.53 -2.62
CA ARG A 74 18.14 23.48 -1.60
C ARG A 74 19.43 22.65 -1.63
N PRO A 75 19.88 22.09 -0.49
CA PRO A 75 21.03 21.18 -0.46
C PRO A 75 20.85 19.98 -1.37
N SER A 76 21.93 19.48 -1.98
CA SER A 76 21.88 18.33 -2.91
C SER A 76 21.27 17.07 -2.31
N GLN A 77 21.62 16.73 -1.07
CA GLN A 77 21.04 15.58 -0.37
C GLN A 77 19.52 15.70 -0.24
N TYR A 78 19.02 16.87 0.14
CA TYR A 78 17.58 17.14 0.23
C TYR A 78 16.89 16.97 -1.14
N LEU A 79 17.54 17.44 -2.22
CA LEU A 79 17.03 17.29 -3.58
C LEU A 79 16.95 15.81 -3.99
N VAL A 80 18.03 15.05 -3.76
CA VAL A 80 18.10 13.62 -4.09
C VAL A 80 16.97 12.85 -3.41
N GLU A 81 16.85 12.96 -2.08
CA GLU A 81 15.85 12.24 -1.30
C GLU A 81 14.42 12.52 -1.78
N HIS A 82 14.10 13.79 -2.00
CA HIS A 82 12.76 14.19 -2.40
C HIS A 82 12.45 13.86 -3.86
N LEU A 83 13.42 13.97 -4.76
CA LEU A 83 13.26 13.59 -6.15
C LEU A 83 13.11 12.07 -6.32
N GLN A 84 13.94 11.28 -5.63
CA GLN A 84 13.82 9.81 -5.64
C GLN A 84 12.47 9.34 -5.14
N TYR A 85 12.03 9.89 -4.00
CA TYR A 85 10.73 9.56 -3.44
C TYR A 85 9.60 9.90 -4.41
N HIS A 86 9.65 11.08 -5.02
CA HIS A 86 8.59 11.55 -5.91
C HIS A 86 8.57 10.79 -7.24
N LEU A 87 9.75 10.54 -7.83
CA LEU A 87 9.90 9.72 -9.04
C LEU A 87 9.44 8.27 -8.80
N GLY A 88 9.84 7.67 -7.69
CA GLY A 88 9.39 6.35 -7.31
C GLY A 88 7.86 6.26 -7.27
N ASN A 89 7.18 7.28 -6.74
CA ASN A 89 5.72 7.34 -6.72
C ASN A 89 5.09 7.58 -8.11
N LEU A 90 5.70 8.43 -8.94
CA LEU A 90 5.19 8.75 -10.27
C LEU A 90 5.33 7.57 -11.25
N LEU A 91 6.47 6.89 -11.21
CA LEU A 91 6.83 5.80 -12.13
C LEU A 91 6.45 4.42 -11.57
N ALA A 92 5.99 4.36 -10.32
CA ALA A 92 5.57 3.12 -9.70
C ALA A 92 4.50 2.40 -10.55
N LYS A 93 4.66 1.10 -10.71
CA LYS A 93 3.58 0.26 -11.23
C LYS A 93 2.40 0.36 -10.27
N LYS A 94 1.21 0.66 -10.81
CA LYS A 94 -0.01 0.85 -10.02
C LYS A 94 -1.07 -0.16 -10.43
N THR A 95 -1.91 -0.51 -9.49
CA THR A 95 -3.12 -1.30 -9.70
C THR A 95 -4.21 -0.86 -8.74
N THR A 96 -5.46 -1.03 -9.15
CA THR A 96 -6.61 -0.86 -8.28
C THR A 96 -7.11 -2.24 -7.90
N LEU A 97 -7.44 -2.44 -6.63
CA LEU A 97 -8.02 -3.68 -6.13
C LEU A 97 -9.41 -3.38 -5.58
N HIS A 98 -10.31 -4.36 -5.70
CA HIS A 98 -11.63 -4.25 -5.07
C HIS A 98 -11.58 -4.71 -3.62
N GLY A 99 -12.10 -3.86 -2.71
CA GLY A 99 -12.15 -4.15 -1.28
C GLY A 99 -12.00 -2.90 -0.42
N VAL A 100 -12.07 -3.05 0.89
CA VAL A 100 -11.85 -1.98 1.86
C VAL A 100 -10.42 -2.04 2.38
N PHE A 101 -9.69 -0.95 2.25
CA PHE A 101 -8.32 -0.85 2.76
C PHE A 101 -8.28 -0.05 4.05
N MET A 102 -7.71 -0.65 5.08
CA MET A 102 -7.67 -0.09 6.44
C MET A 102 -6.28 -0.16 7.08
N GLU A 103 -6.06 0.66 8.08
CA GLU A 103 -5.00 0.46 9.06
C GLU A 103 -5.60 -0.18 10.31
N ILE A 104 -5.25 -1.44 10.58
CA ILE A 104 -5.67 -2.18 11.78
C ILE A 104 -4.44 -2.43 12.66
N MET A 105 -4.41 -1.89 13.88
CA MET A 105 -3.26 -2.02 14.81
C MET A 105 -1.92 -1.61 14.17
N GLY A 106 -1.90 -0.58 13.31
CA GLY A 106 -0.71 -0.13 12.61
C GLY A 106 -0.33 -0.96 11.39
N VAL A 107 -1.10 -1.98 11.01
CA VAL A 107 -0.90 -2.82 9.82
C VAL A 107 -1.84 -2.38 8.71
N GLY A 108 -1.34 -2.22 7.49
CA GLY A 108 -2.20 -2.03 6.31
C GLY A 108 -2.83 -3.35 5.90
N VAL A 109 -4.16 -3.41 5.94
CA VAL A 109 -4.97 -4.61 5.70
C VAL A 109 -5.98 -4.34 4.60
N LEU A 110 -5.98 -5.16 3.56
CA LEU A 110 -7.05 -5.17 2.55
C LEU A 110 -8.11 -6.19 2.93
N ILE A 111 -9.32 -5.74 3.20
CA ILE A 111 -10.50 -6.60 3.38
C ILE A 111 -11.08 -6.87 2.00
N ALA A 112 -10.92 -8.09 1.52
CA ALA A 112 -11.37 -8.56 0.21
C ALA A 112 -12.52 -9.56 0.36
N GLY A 113 -13.22 -9.84 -0.73
CA GLY A 113 -14.33 -10.80 -0.78
C GLY A 113 -15.39 -10.35 -1.78
N ASP A 114 -16.39 -11.18 -2.00
CA ASP A 114 -17.45 -10.94 -2.96
C ASP A 114 -18.26 -9.68 -2.64
N ALA A 115 -18.96 -9.15 -3.65
CA ALA A 115 -19.86 -8.03 -3.44
C ALA A 115 -20.92 -8.39 -2.39
N SER A 116 -21.24 -7.44 -1.51
CA SER A 116 -22.27 -7.60 -0.47
C SER A 116 -21.97 -8.63 0.64
N ILE A 117 -20.72 -9.09 0.77
CA ILE A 117 -20.34 -10.05 1.82
C ILE A 117 -20.16 -9.42 3.21
N GLY A 118 -20.31 -8.10 3.34
CA GLY A 118 -20.18 -7.39 4.62
C GLY A 118 -18.83 -6.69 4.83
N LYS A 119 -18.08 -6.37 3.77
CA LYS A 119 -16.78 -5.69 3.88
C LYS A 119 -16.90 -4.30 4.51
N SER A 120 -17.84 -3.49 4.04
CA SER A 120 -18.03 -2.12 4.52
C SER A 120 -18.65 -2.08 5.92
N GLU A 121 -19.54 -3.02 6.26
CA GLU A 121 -20.07 -3.18 7.61
C GLU A 121 -18.96 -3.55 8.60
N LEU A 122 -18.08 -4.49 8.22
CA LEU A 122 -16.90 -4.83 9.01
C LEU A 122 -15.97 -3.62 9.18
N ALA A 123 -15.76 -2.87 8.11
CA ALA A 123 -14.92 -1.68 8.16
C ALA A 123 -15.49 -0.61 9.09
N LEU A 124 -16.79 -0.37 9.05
CA LEU A 124 -17.47 0.57 9.97
C LEU A 124 -17.32 0.14 11.42
N GLU A 125 -17.51 -1.16 11.72
CA GLU A 125 -17.29 -1.69 13.07
C GLU A 125 -15.83 -1.51 13.51
N LEU A 126 -14.86 -1.79 12.65
CA LEU A 126 -13.44 -1.60 12.94
C LEU A 126 -13.09 -0.12 13.18
N VAL A 127 -13.69 0.81 12.42
CA VAL A 127 -13.52 2.26 12.67
C VAL A 127 -14.08 2.64 14.04
N ALA A 128 -15.27 2.16 14.41
CA ALA A 128 -15.87 2.39 15.73
C ALA A 128 -14.99 1.83 16.88
N ARG A 129 -14.16 0.82 16.59
CA ARG A 129 -13.18 0.23 17.53
C ARG A 129 -11.81 0.95 17.53
N GLY A 130 -11.69 2.07 16.79
CA GLY A 130 -10.49 2.91 16.77
C GLY A 130 -9.47 2.58 15.70
N HIS A 131 -9.82 1.75 14.71
CA HIS A 131 -9.01 1.54 13.51
C HIS A 131 -9.28 2.62 12.47
N ARG A 132 -8.44 2.69 11.43
CA ARG A 132 -8.46 3.80 10.47
C ARG A 132 -8.84 3.32 9.08
N LEU A 133 -9.76 4.02 8.44
CA LEU A 133 -10.07 3.84 7.04
C LEU A 133 -8.97 4.48 6.18
N VAL A 134 -8.53 3.77 5.13
CA VAL A 134 -7.67 4.32 4.08
C VAL A 134 -8.49 4.55 2.81
N ALA A 135 -9.21 3.53 2.34
CA ALA A 135 -10.03 3.61 1.14
C ALA A 135 -11.13 2.54 1.16
N ASP A 136 -12.30 2.89 0.62
CA ASP A 136 -13.37 1.95 0.32
C ASP A 136 -13.42 1.67 -1.18
N ASP A 137 -13.90 0.49 -1.54
CA ASP A 137 -14.21 -0.04 -2.88
C ASP A 137 -13.01 -0.15 -3.84
N ALA A 138 -12.27 0.91 -4.10
CA ALA A 138 -11.26 0.98 -5.15
C ALA A 138 -9.90 1.52 -4.66
N PRO A 139 -9.27 0.97 -3.59
CA PRO A 139 -7.94 1.38 -3.18
C PRO A 139 -6.91 1.22 -4.29
N GLU A 140 -6.12 2.27 -4.53
CA GLU A 140 -5.00 2.26 -5.45
C GLU A 140 -3.74 1.81 -4.75
N PHE A 141 -3.06 0.81 -5.31
CA PHE A 141 -1.77 0.33 -4.82
C PHE A 141 -0.64 0.65 -5.78
N ALA A 142 0.45 1.16 -5.26
CA ALA A 142 1.68 1.46 -5.98
C ALA A 142 2.85 0.65 -5.41
N ARG A 143 3.64 -0.01 -6.28
CA ARG A 143 4.87 -0.69 -5.85
C ARG A 143 5.99 0.32 -5.74
N LEU A 144 6.35 0.73 -4.52
CA LEU A 144 7.38 1.73 -4.24
C LEU A 144 8.79 1.13 -4.10
N ALA A 145 8.87 -0.16 -3.73
CA ALA A 145 10.12 -0.92 -3.61
C ALA A 145 9.84 -2.40 -3.91
N PRO A 146 10.87 -3.25 -4.03
CA PRO A 146 10.70 -4.68 -4.36
C PRO A 146 9.70 -5.42 -3.46
N ASP A 147 9.59 -5.01 -2.19
CA ASP A 147 8.76 -5.61 -1.14
C ASP A 147 7.74 -4.63 -0.53
N ILE A 148 7.58 -3.43 -1.11
CA ILE A 148 6.71 -2.38 -0.58
C ILE A 148 5.59 -2.07 -1.58
N LEU A 149 4.37 -2.38 -1.15
CA LEU A 149 3.13 -2.04 -1.84
C LEU A 149 2.36 -1.01 -1.01
N ASN A 150 2.38 0.26 -1.43
CA ASN A 150 1.69 1.34 -0.73
C ASN A 150 0.30 1.55 -1.30
N GLY A 151 -0.72 1.55 -0.44
CA GLY A 151 -2.12 1.76 -0.80
C GLY A 151 -2.62 3.12 -0.34
N ARG A 152 -3.49 3.72 -1.15
CA ARG A 152 -4.14 5.01 -0.89
C ARG A 152 -5.55 5.05 -1.45
N CYS A 153 -6.34 6.01 -1.00
CA CYS A 153 -7.64 6.30 -1.58
C CYS A 153 -7.50 7.16 -2.86
N PRO A 154 -8.29 6.90 -3.90
CA PRO A 154 -8.49 7.88 -4.98
C PRO A 154 -9.09 9.18 -4.41
N PRO A 155 -8.64 10.38 -4.86
CA PRO A 155 -9.08 11.65 -4.27
C PRO A 155 -10.60 11.87 -4.24
N MET A 156 -11.32 11.34 -5.22
CA MET A 156 -12.79 11.47 -5.29
C MET A 156 -13.54 10.65 -4.25
N LEU A 157 -12.92 9.63 -3.66
CA LEU A 157 -13.52 8.69 -2.71
C LEU A 157 -12.99 8.90 -1.27
N GLU A 158 -12.12 9.90 -1.07
CA GLU A 158 -11.52 10.14 0.24
C GLU A 158 -12.59 10.38 1.32
N ASP A 159 -12.40 9.74 2.47
CA ASP A 159 -13.25 9.83 3.67
C ASP A 159 -14.62 9.15 3.57
N PHE A 160 -14.98 8.62 2.42
CA PHE A 160 -16.29 8.00 2.22
C PHE A 160 -16.23 6.48 2.39
N LEU A 161 -17.31 5.94 2.95
CA LEU A 161 -17.58 4.51 3.11
C LEU A 161 -19.02 4.25 2.69
N GLU A 162 -19.25 3.35 1.73
CA GLU A 162 -20.59 2.94 1.36
C GLU A 162 -21.04 1.74 2.21
N VAL A 163 -22.12 1.91 2.94
CA VAL A 163 -22.71 0.84 3.78
C VAL A 163 -24.11 0.55 3.29
N ARG A 164 -24.36 -0.68 2.90
CA ARG A 164 -25.68 -1.09 2.39
C ARG A 164 -26.77 -0.86 3.47
N GLY A 165 -27.83 -0.16 3.07
CA GLY A 165 -28.94 0.21 3.96
C GLY A 165 -28.73 1.53 4.70
N LEU A 166 -27.52 2.06 4.78
CA LEU A 166 -27.22 3.38 5.33
C LEU A 166 -26.83 4.41 4.25
N GLY A 167 -26.36 3.93 3.07
CA GLY A 167 -25.86 4.78 2.00
C GLY A 167 -24.39 5.17 2.20
N ILE A 168 -24.02 6.35 1.69
CA ILE A 168 -22.64 6.86 1.74
C ILE A 168 -22.45 7.63 3.06
N LEU A 169 -21.47 7.19 3.85
CA LEU A 169 -21.09 7.79 5.13
C LEU A 169 -19.80 8.56 4.99
N ASN A 170 -19.70 9.77 5.55
CA ASN A 170 -18.42 10.49 5.66
C ASN A 170 -17.78 10.14 7.02
N ILE A 171 -16.79 9.27 6.99
CA ILE A 171 -16.14 8.71 8.19
C ILE A 171 -15.37 9.79 8.96
N ARG A 172 -14.71 10.72 8.27
CA ARG A 172 -14.02 11.85 8.91
C ARG A 172 -14.99 12.72 9.72
N SER A 173 -16.15 13.02 9.15
CA SER A 173 -17.17 13.84 9.82
C SER A 173 -17.80 13.12 11.02
N MET A 174 -17.92 11.79 10.97
CA MET A 174 -18.54 10.99 12.03
C MET A 174 -17.58 10.65 13.18
N PHE A 175 -16.31 10.34 12.87
CA PHE A 175 -15.37 9.79 13.84
C PHE A 175 -14.10 10.65 14.02
N GLY A 176 -13.97 11.77 13.28
CA GLY A 176 -12.83 12.68 13.34
C GLY A 176 -11.64 12.26 12.47
N ASP A 177 -10.64 13.15 12.40
CA ASP A 177 -9.43 12.95 11.59
C ASP A 177 -8.63 11.69 11.98
N SER A 178 -8.71 11.29 13.24
CA SER A 178 -8.02 10.10 13.74
C SER A 178 -8.55 8.79 13.14
N ALA A 179 -9.74 8.77 12.57
CA ALA A 179 -10.34 7.61 11.92
C ALA A 179 -9.89 7.43 10.46
N ILE A 180 -9.17 8.40 9.91
CA ILE A 180 -8.70 8.36 8.53
C ILE A 180 -7.17 8.21 8.46
N LYS A 181 -6.70 7.49 7.45
CA LYS A 181 -5.31 7.34 7.10
C LYS A 181 -5.12 7.58 5.60
N GLN A 182 -4.31 8.53 5.20
CA GLN A 182 -4.12 8.88 3.78
C GLN A 182 -3.50 7.76 2.95
N ASN A 183 -2.55 7.02 3.52
CA ASN A 183 -1.91 5.88 2.86
C ASN A 183 -1.31 4.92 3.88
N ARG A 184 -1.12 3.66 3.49
CA ARG A 184 -0.45 2.63 4.29
C ARG A 184 0.19 1.57 3.40
N ASN A 185 1.26 0.93 3.87
CA ASN A 185 1.81 -0.24 3.16
C ASN A 185 0.93 -1.46 3.43
N LEU A 186 0.48 -2.12 2.38
CA LEU A 186 -0.25 -3.38 2.46
C LEU A 186 0.66 -4.48 3.00
N ARG A 187 0.23 -5.15 4.05
CA ARG A 187 0.98 -6.21 4.73
C ARG A 187 0.17 -7.48 4.93
N LEU A 188 -1.14 -7.39 4.82
CA LEU A 188 -2.04 -8.52 5.01
C LEU A 188 -3.30 -8.34 4.17
N ILE A 189 -3.80 -9.42 3.61
CA ILE A 189 -5.13 -9.49 3.02
C ILE A 189 -6.01 -10.36 3.92
N ILE A 190 -7.18 -9.85 4.28
CA ILE A 190 -8.23 -10.63 4.92
C ILE A 190 -9.33 -10.85 3.88
N ARG A 191 -9.47 -12.07 3.42
CA ARG A 191 -10.53 -12.46 2.50
C ARG A 191 -11.75 -12.92 3.30
N LEU A 192 -12.87 -12.27 3.09
CA LEU A 192 -14.15 -12.75 3.59
C LEU A 192 -14.74 -13.74 2.59
N GLU A 193 -15.22 -14.88 3.06
CA GLU A 193 -15.80 -15.93 2.23
C GLU A 193 -17.04 -16.51 2.92
N ASP A 194 -18.15 -16.56 2.19
CA ASP A 194 -19.36 -17.24 2.65
C ASP A 194 -19.13 -18.76 2.56
N MET A 195 -19.05 -19.39 3.71
CA MET A 195 -18.72 -20.80 3.82
C MET A 195 -19.84 -21.56 4.52
N SER A 196 -20.23 -22.69 3.96
CA SER A 196 -21.09 -23.66 4.61
C SER A 196 -20.42 -24.26 5.84
N ASP A 197 -21.21 -24.78 6.78
CA ASP A 197 -20.70 -25.45 7.98
C ASP A 197 -19.75 -26.60 7.65
N SER A 198 -19.96 -27.30 6.56
CA SER A 198 -19.07 -28.39 6.10
C SER A 198 -17.71 -27.86 5.67
N GLN A 199 -17.66 -26.74 4.93
CA GLN A 199 -16.42 -26.09 4.53
C GLN A 199 -15.67 -25.54 5.73
N ILE A 200 -16.37 -24.90 6.68
CA ILE A 200 -15.76 -24.41 7.92
C ILE A 200 -15.13 -25.55 8.72
N ARG A 201 -15.78 -26.72 8.78
CA ARG A 201 -15.23 -27.92 9.48
C ARG A 201 -14.03 -28.52 8.78
N SER A 202 -13.87 -28.31 7.46
CA SER A 202 -12.73 -28.82 6.69
C SER A 202 -11.48 -27.90 6.78
N ILE A 203 -11.60 -26.70 7.30
CA ILE A 203 -10.45 -25.80 7.54
C ILE A 203 -9.51 -26.48 8.54
N ASP A 204 -8.22 -26.50 8.23
CA ASP A 204 -7.19 -26.97 9.15
C ASP A 204 -7.27 -26.19 10.48
N ARG A 205 -7.49 -26.91 11.58
CA ARG A 205 -7.66 -26.30 12.90
C ARG A 205 -6.39 -25.71 13.48
N LEU A 206 -5.23 -26.19 13.03
CA LEU A 206 -3.92 -25.73 13.51
C LEU A 206 -3.39 -24.57 12.68
N GLN A 207 -3.47 -24.68 11.37
CA GLN A 207 -2.88 -23.68 10.46
C GLN A 207 -3.89 -22.62 10.00
N GLY A 208 -5.19 -22.91 10.10
CA GLY A 208 -6.23 -22.03 9.53
C GLY A 208 -6.16 -22.01 8.01
N SER A 209 -6.75 -21.00 7.39
CA SER A 209 -6.70 -20.77 5.94
C SER A 209 -5.69 -19.67 5.62
N ARG A 210 -4.43 -20.05 5.39
CA ARG A 210 -3.35 -19.12 5.00
C ARG A 210 -2.96 -19.34 3.55
N ALA A 211 -2.82 -18.26 2.81
CA ALA A 211 -2.36 -18.24 1.43
C ALA A 211 -1.42 -17.06 1.21
N THR A 212 -0.88 -16.96 0.01
CA THR A 212 -0.10 -15.81 -0.44
C THR A 212 -0.69 -15.32 -1.75
N ARG A 213 -0.88 -14.01 -1.88
CA ARG A 213 -1.35 -13.37 -3.10
C ARG A 213 -0.29 -12.42 -3.64
N THR A 214 0.16 -12.68 -4.85
CA THR A 214 1.13 -11.81 -5.53
C THR A 214 0.42 -10.62 -6.18
N ILE A 215 0.81 -9.38 -5.82
CA ILE A 215 0.29 -8.14 -6.38
C ILE A 215 1.46 -7.30 -6.87
N LEU A 216 1.48 -6.97 -8.17
CA LEU A 216 2.58 -6.24 -8.82
C LEU A 216 3.97 -6.87 -8.56
N GLY A 217 4.04 -8.20 -8.34
CA GLY A 217 5.27 -8.92 -8.03
C GLY A 217 5.72 -8.79 -6.57
N VAL A 218 4.83 -8.38 -5.66
CA VAL A 218 5.03 -8.40 -4.20
C VAL A 218 4.11 -9.46 -3.61
N ASP A 219 4.66 -10.37 -2.83
CA ASP A 219 3.91 -11.44 -2.16
C ASP A 219 3.32 -10.93 -0.84
N ILE A 220 2.00 -10.96 -0.76
CA ILE A 220 1.24 -10.51 0.41
C ILE A 220 0.55 -11.70 1.05
N PRO A 221 0.73 -11.94 2.35
CA PRO A 221 -0.01 -12.96 3.09
C PRO A 221 -1.53 -12.71 3.01
N GLU A 222 -2.28 -13.78 2.79
CA GLU A 222 -3.75 -13.76 2.76
C GLU A 222 -4.31 -14.75 3.80
N ILE A 223 -5.30 -14.31 4.57
CA ILE A 223 -6.02 -15.12 5.55
C ILE A 223 -7.49 -15.09 5.17
N THR A 224 -8.11 -16.26 5.02
CA THR A 224 -9.55 -16.34 4.74
C THR A 224 -10.33 -16.47 6.05
N LEU A 225 -11.31 -15.58 6.24
CA LEU A 225 -12.24 -15.61 7.36
C LEU A 225 -13.63 -16.04 6.87
N PRO A 226 -14.21 -17.10 7.44
CA PRO A 226 -15.56 -17.51 7.08
C PRO A 226 -16.60 -16.56 7.65
N VAL A 227 -17.47 -16.08 6.78
CA VAL A 227 -18.67 -15.31 7.14
C VAL A 227 -19.77 -16.30 7.46
N ALA A 228 -20.28 -16.27 8.68
CA ALA A 228 -21.39 -17.12 9.11
C ALA A 228 -22.19 -16.41 10.23
N PRO A 229 -23.48 -16.68 10.35
CA PRO A 229 -24.33 -16.11 11.42
C PRO A 229 -23.73 -16.35 12.81
N GLY A 230 -23.78 -15.34 13.68
CA GLY A 230 -23.29 -15.43 15.07
C GLY A 230 -21.78 -15.27 15.25
N ARG A 231 -20.99 -15.06 14.18
CA ARG A 231 -19.56 -14.79 14.28
C ARG A 231 -19.30 -13.27 14.27
N ASN A 232 -18.52 -12.81 15.23
CA ASN A 232 -18.07 -11.42 15.24
C ASN A 232 -16.82 -11.28 14.36
N LEU A 233 -17.02 -10.76 13.13
CA LEU A 233 -15.96 -10.62 12.13
C LEU A 233 -14.89 -9.61 12.56
N ALA A 234 -15.24 -8.56 13.29
CA ALA A 234 -14.27 -7.57 13.75
C ALA A 234 -13.28 -8.19 14.75
N VAL A 235 -13.78 -8.98 15.69
CA VAL A 235 -12.92 -9.73 16.64
C VAL A 235 -12.00 -10.69 15.89
N LEU A 236 -12.52 -11.41 14.89
CA LEU A 236 -11.72 -12.34 14.09
C LEU A 236 -10.65 -11.62 13.26
N ALA A 237 -11.01 -10.47 12.66
CA ALA A 237 -10.06 -9.64 11.90
C ALA A 237 -8.95 -9.09 12.81
N GLU A 238 -9.29 -8.54 13.98
CA GLU A 238 -8.30 -8.08 14.96
C GLU A 238 -7.39 -9.24 15.43
N ALA A 239 -7.95 -10.40 15.71
CA ALA A 239 -7.19 -11.59 16.11
C ALA A 239 -6.24 -12.06 14.99
N ALA A 240 -6.71 -12.07 13.73
CA ALA A 240 -5.90 -12.41 12.57
C ALA A 240 -4.70 -11.46 12.41
N VAL A 241 -4.93 -10.14 12.55
CA VAL A 241 -3.86 -9.13 12.50
C VAL A 241 -2.86 -9.32 13.66
N ARG A 242 -3.33 -9.54 14.89
CA ARG A 242 -2.45 -9.81 16.05
C ARG A 242 -1.60 -11.05 15.85
N ASN A 243 -2.21 -12.13 15.37
CA ASN A 243 -1.49 -13.38 15.10
C ASN A 243 -0.46 -13.20 13.98
N HIS A 244 -0.81 -12.44 12.92
CA HIS A 244 0.14 -12.09 11.87
C HIS A 244 1.33 -11.28 12.40
N LEU A 245 1.10 -10.30 13.28
CA LEU A 245 2.19 -9.54 13.93
C LEU A 245 3.10 -10.42 14.79
N LEU A 246 2.55 -11.43 15.47
CA LEU A 246 3.34 -12.40 16.24
C LEU A 246 4.17 -13.27 15.31
N PHE A 247 3.58 -13.73 14.21
CA PHE A 247 4.27 -14.52 13.20
C PHE A 247 5.46 -13.78 12.59
N LEU A 248 5.30 -12.47 12.28
CA LEU A 248 6.40 -11.62 11.79
C LEU A 248 7.54 -11.46 12.82
N LYS A 249 7.25 -11.66 14.10
CA LYS A 249 8.24 -11.67 15.20
C LYS A 249 8.82 -13.06 15.47
N GLY A 250 8.58 -14.03 14.57
CA GLY A 250 9.06 -15.40 14.69
C GLY A 250 8.30 -16.26 15.71
N ARG A 251 7.09 -15.83 16.14
CA ARG A 251 6.23 -16.61 17.05
C ARG A 251 5.11 -17.27 16.26
N ASP A 252 5.21 -18.55 16.05
CA ASP A 252 4.17 -19.37 15.43
C ASP A 252 3.47 -20.23 16.50
N ALA A 253 2.24 -19.82 16.86
CA ALA A 253 1.46 -20.51 17.88
C ALA A 253 1.12 -21.95 17.48
N SER A 254 0.94 -22.24 16.18
CA SER A 254 0.65 -23.57 15.68
C SER A 254 1.86 -24.50 15.83
N ALA A 255 3.04 -24.01 15.44
CA ALA A 255 4.28 -24.76 15.61
C ALA A 255 4.60 -25.00 17.10
N GLU A 256 4.38 -23.98 17.94
CA GLU A 256 4.54 -24.11 19.40
C GLU A 256 3.59 -25.14 20.00
N PHE A 257 2.32 -25.13 19.58
CA PHE A 257 1.33 -26.09 20.06
C PHE A 257 1.68 -27.53 19.65
N ILE A 258 2.06 -27.74 18.38
CA ILE A 258 2.48 -29.04 17.86
C ILE A 258 3.69 -29.59 18.65
N ALA A 259 4.71 -28.75 18.86
CA ALA A 259 5.90 -29.12 19.62
C ALA A 259 5.56 -29.58 21.06
N ARG A 260 4.67 -28.83 21.74
CA ARG A 260 4.19 -29.22 23.09
C ARG A 260 3.41 -30.53 23.08
N GLN A 261 2.56 -30.76 22.08
CA GLN A 261 1.80 -31.98 21.93
C GLN A 261 2.72 -33.18 21.71
N THR A 262 3.70 -33.08 20.80
CA THR A 262 4.69 -34.13 20.55
C THR A 262 5.46 -34.45 21.82
N HIS A 263 5.98 -33.48 22.54
CA HIS A 263 6.71 -33.69 23.78
C HIS A 263 5.86 -34.36 24.86
N PHE A 264 4.57 -34.00 24.96
CA PHE A 264 3.66 -34.66 25.90
C PHE A 264 3.43 -36.15 25.56
N MET A 265 3.27 -36.44 24.27
CA MET A 265 3.06 -37.83 23.79
C MET A 265 4.30 -38.71 24.01
N ASP A 266 5.49 -38.17 23.74
CA ASP A 266 6.76 -38.89 23.95
C ASP A 266 6.97 -39.24 25.43
N ASN A 267 6.67 -38.30 26.33
CA ASN A 267 6.77 -38.51 27.78
C ASN A 267 5.68 -39.48 28.34
N ALA A 268 4.54 -39.57 27.68
CA ALA A 268 3.45 -40.49 28.10
C ALA A 268 3.69 -41.92 27.59
N SER A 269 4.61 -42.11 26.65
CA SER A 269 4.98 -43.43 26.07
C SER A 269 6.24 -44.05 26.69
N SER A 270 6.88 -43.32 27.59
CA SER A 270 8.05 -43.70 28.40
C SER A 270 7.63 -44.07 29.83
#